data_a1f5d694cf873e15116c635e2c467e7e
#
_entry.id   a1f5d694cf873e15116c635e2c467e7e
#
_cell.length_a   1.000
_cell.length_b   1.000
_cell.length_c   1.000
_cell.angle_alpha   90.00
_cell.angle_beta   90.00
_cell.angle_gamma   90.00
#
_symmetry.space_group_name_H-M   'P 1'
#
loop_
_entity.id
_entity.type
_entity.pdbx_description
1 polymer ?
#
loop_
_entity_poly.entity_id
_entity_poly.type
_entity_poly.pdbx_seq_one_letter_code
_entity_poly.pdbx_strand_id
1 'polypeptide(L)'
;MATYMMDWSAVWIDQMRRHNEMNGGMDCAAYWDVGEEARNYWKMVEQDGEEFVKVLLDQIEIKSTFRVLDIGAGPGTLAIPFSNMAAHVTAVEPSDAMASVLRENLEERGIENVDCVQKKWEEVDLERDLKPPYDLVVASFSLGMTDIKRAIQKMMAVSFGRVYLAWFAGDTSWDVQAREVSALLFGDVAYHPMPKSDVLFNVLYQMGVYPNVWVFPLRMHHRFPSFDDIVNYFGGQYRAETDDQRAKLRDYLSQVVERDGDSWTMMYHFLNMMIWWDNSHQET
;
A
#
# COMPACT_ATOMS: atom_id res chain seq x y z
N MET A 1 -34.24 22.71 -5.02
CA MET A 1 -33.62 21.47 -5.55
C MET A 1 -32.57 21.04 -4.54
N ALA A 2 -32.74 19.93 -3.85
CA ALA A 2 -31.70 19.37 -3.03
C ALA A 2 -30.61 18.85 -3.97
N THR A 3 -29.44 19.53 -3.97
CA THR A 3 -28.28 19.01 -4.67
C THR A 3 -27.86 17.76 -3.90
N TYR A 4 -28.11 16.59 -4.46
CA TYR A 4 -27.55 15.35 -3.92
C TYR A 4 -26.03 15.43 -4.08
N MET A 5 -25.35 15.86 -3.03
CA MET A 5 -23.89 15.73 -3.00
C MET A 5 -23.57 14.25 -2.79
N MET A 6 -22.75 13.69 -3.67
CA MET A 6 -22.25 12.32 -3.54
C MET A 6 -21.49 12.19 -2.21
N ASP A 7 -21.79 11.18 -1.42
CA ASP A 7 -21.01 10.83 -0.23
C ASP A 7 -19.79 10.00 -0.65
N TRP A 8 -18.65 10.64 -0.77
CA TRP A 8 -17.42 9.99 -1.22
C TRP A 8 -16.89 8.96 -0.21
N SER A 9 -17.21 9.12 1.09
CA SER A 9 -16.88 8.08 2.08
C SER A 9 -17.69 6.82 1.85
N ALA A 10 -18.98 6.95 1.52
CA ALA A 10 -19.81 5.80 1.15
C ALA A 10 -19.34 5.13 -0.15
N VAL A 11 -18.86 5.92 -1.14
CA VAL A 11 -18.24 5.38 -2.36
C VAL A 11 -17.00 4.55 -2.05
N TRP A 12 -16.08 5.07 -1.19
CA TRP A 12 -14.91 4.33 -0.76
C TRP A 12 -15.29 3.00 -0.09
N ILE A 13 -16.19 3.05 0.88
CA ILE A 13 -16.65 1.86 1.62
C ILE A 13 -17.24 0.81 0.67
N ASP A 14 -18.09 1.22 -0.29
CA ASP A 14 -18.71 0.29 -1.25
C ASP A 14 -17.66 -0.35 -2.17
N GLN A 15 -16.70 0.43 -2.69
CA GLN A 15 -15.64 -0.09 -3.54
C GLN A 15 -14.73 -1.06 -2.77
N MET A 16 -14.31 -0.71 -1.54
CA MET A 16 -13.51 -1.61 -0.69
C MET A 16 -14.25 -2.90 -0.37
N ARG A 17 -15.54 -2.81 -0.04
CA ARG A 17 -16.36 -4.00 0.23
C ARG A 17 -16.41 -4.93 -0.99
N ARG A 18 -16.69 -4.40 -2.18
CA ARG A 18 -16.73 -5.19 -3.43
C ARG A 18 -15.37 -5.82 -3.76
N HIS A 19 -14.29 -5.07 -3.55
CA HIS A 19 -12.93 -5.59 -3.73
C HIS A 19 -12.65 -6.76 -2.78
N ASN A 20 -12.94 -6.60 -1.49
CA ASN A 20 -12.72 -7.65 -0.49
C ASN A 20 -13.61 -8.88 -0.75
N GLU A 21 -14.88 -8.69 -1.12
CA GLU A 21 -15.79 -9.79 -1.48
C GLU A 21 -15.27 -10.60 -2.66
N MET A 22 -14.75 -9.93 -3.71
CA MET A 22 -14.13 -10.58 -4.86
C MET A 22 -12.90 -11.41 -4.47
N ASN A 23 -12.13 -10.94 -3.47
CA ASN A 23 -10.95 -11.65 -2.95
C ASN A 23 -11.30 -12.66 -1.84
N GLY A 24 -12.57 -13.08 -1.72
CA GLY A 24 -13.01 -14.09 -0.74
C GLY A 24 -13.02 -13.58 0.71
N GLY A 25 -13.16 -12.27 0.91
CA GLY A 25 -13.17 -11.64 2.23
C GLY A 25 -11.77 -11.39 2.83
N MET A 26 -10.72 -11.65 2.05
CA MET A 26 -9.34 -11.40 2.47
C MET A 26 -9.03 -9.90 2.41
N ASP A 27 -8.58 -9.31 3.50
CA ASP A 27 -8.06 -7.94 3.53
C ASP A 27 -6.55 -7.89 3.23
N CYS A 28 -6.01 -6.67 3.07
CA CYS A 28 -4.59 -6.48 2.76
C CYS A 28 -3.64 -7.13 3.77
N ALA A 29 -3.96 -7.09 5.08
CA ALA A 29 -3.08 -7.67 6.09
C ALA A 29 -3.00 -9.19 5.95
N ALA A 30 -4.16 -9.84 5.78
CA ALA A 30 -4.24 -11.29 5.59
C ALA A 30 -3.54 -11.77 4.30
N TYR A 31 -3.50 -10.94 3.25
CA TYR A 31 -2.75 -11.26 2.03
C TYR A 31 -1.25 -11.43 2.32
N TRP A 32 -0.67 -10.53 3.10
CA TRP A 32 0.77 -10.55 3.41
C TRP A 32 1.18 -11.67 4.37
N ASP A 33 0.22 -12.30 5.05
CA ASP A 33 0.47 -13.45 5.93
C ASP A 33 0.47 -14.79 5.17
N VAL A 34 0.24 -14.78 3.85
CA VAL A 34 0.24 -16.00 3.03
C VAL A 34 1.66 -16.35 2.57
N GLY A 35 2.14 -17.52 2.96
CA GLY A 35 3.41 -18.08 2.48
C GLY A 35 4.62 -17.17 2.75
N GLU A 36 5.42 -16.91 1.70
CA GLU A 36 6.65 -16.10 1.76
C GLU A 36 6.47 -14.66 1.21
N GLU A 37 5.22 -14.19 1.05
CA GLU A 37 4.93 -12.92 0.37
C GLU A 37 5.64 -11.72 1.02
N ALA A 38 5.65 -11.64 2.34
CA ALA A 38 6.35 -10.56 3.07
C ALA A 38 7.85 -10.54 2.79
N ARG A 39 8.50 -11.71 2.77
CA ARG A 39 9.94 -11.82 2.48
C ARG A 39 10.25 -11.55 1.01
N ASN A 40 9.39 -12.00 0.10
CA ASN A 40 9.54 -11.73 -1.33
C ASN A 40 9.40 -10.23 -1.62
N TYR A 41 8.43 -9.57 -0.99
CA TYR A 41 8.29 -8.12 -1.08
C TYR A 41 9.53 -7.39 -0.57
N TRP A 42 10.07 -7.79 0.60
CA TRP A 42 11.28 -7.18 1.15
C TRP A 42 12.49 -7.34 0.22
N LYS A 43 12.70 -8.55 -0.32
CA LYS A 43 13.76 -8.79 -1.32
C LYS A 43 13.62 -7.88 -2.54
N MET A 44 12.41 -7.68 -3.02
CA MET A 44 12.13 -6.77 -4.13
C MET A 44 12.46 -5.31 -3.75
N VAL A 45 12.11 -4.88 -2.54
CA VAL A 45 12.46 -3.54 -2.02
C VAL A 45 13.98 -3.36 -1.94
N GLU A 46 14.72 -4.36 -1.47
CA GLU A 46 16.19 -4.30 -1.39
C GLU A 46 16.85 -4.28 -2.77
N GLN A 47 16.28 -4.95 -3.77
CA GLN A 47 16.86 -5.05 -5.10
C GLN A 47 16.53 -3.85 -5.98
N ASP A 48 15.29 -3.38 -5.97
CA ASP A 48 14.77 -2.39 -6.91
C ASP A 48 14.02 -1.22 -6.23
N GLY A 49 13.87 -1.25 -4.90
CA GLY A 49 13.07 -0.28 -4.16
C GLY A 49 13.77 1.05 -3.89
N GLU A 50 15.07 1.19 -4.16
CA GLU A 50 15.82 2.42 -3.88
C GLU A 50 15.20 3.63 -4.60
N GLU A 51 14.85 3.49 -5.87
CA GLU A 51 14.20 4.57 -6.64
C GLU A 51 12.82 4.91 -6.06
N PHE A 52 12.02 3.91 -5.71
CA PHE A 52 10.71 4.08 -5.11
C PHE A 52 10.79 4.83 -3.78
N VAL A 53 11.64 4.37 -2.87
CA VAL A 53 11.85 4.99 -1.56
C VAL A 53 12.37 6.42 -1.72
N LYS A 54 13.36 6.62 -2.59
CA LYS A 54 13.94 7.94 -2.86
C LYS A 54 12.89 8.93 -3.38
N VAL A 55 12.08 8.53 -4.34
CA VAL A 55 11.03 9.38 -4.92
C VAL A 55 10.06 9.87 -3.84
N LEU A 56 9.68 9.03 -2.88
CA LEU A 56 8.82 9.43 -1.77
C LEU A 56 9.54 10.35 -0.78
N LEU A 57 10.77 9.98 -0.37
CA LEU A 57 11.54 10.74 0.61
C LEU A 57 11.91 12.15 0.10
N ASP A 58 12.20 12.31 -1.19
CA ASP A 58 12.52 13.62 -1.78
C ASP A 58 11.34 14.61 -1.68
N GLN A 59 10.12 14.14 -1.46
CA GLN A 59 8.91 14.97 -1.30
C GLN A 59 8.51 15.19 0.16
N ILE A 60 9.04 14.40 1.07
CA ILE A 60 8.69 14.46 2.49
C ILE A 60 9.69 15.34 3.23
N GLU A 61 9.21 16.47 3.75
CA GLU A 61 10.05 17.30 4.62
C GLU A 61 10.18 16.63 6.00
N ILE A 62 11.42 16.28 6.36
CA ILE A 62 11.74 15.64 7.63
C ILE A 62 12.92 16.35 8.31
N LYS A 63 12.91 16.39 9.64
CA LYS A 63 13.98 16.96 10.47
C LYS A 63 14.43 15.93 11.50
N SER A 64 15.69 16.00 11.90
CA SER A 64 16.28 15.07 12.88
C SER A 64 15.63 15.12 14.27
N THR A 65 14.82 16.15 14.55
CA THR A 65 14.05 16.28 15.78
C THR A 65 12.63 15.72 15.67
N PHE A 66 12.18 15.30 14.47
CA PHE A 66 10.82 14.86 14.24
C PHE A 66 10.53 13.50 14.87
N ARG A 67 9.30 13.36 15.31
CA ARG A 67 8.65 12.09 15.64
C ARG A 67 7.75 11.70 14.48
N VAL A 68 8.00 10.55 13.91
CA VAL A 68 7.29 10.04 12.73
C VAL A 68 6.36 8.90 13.11
N LEU A 69 5.17 8.89 12.53
CA LEU A 69 4.25 7.75 12.57
C LEU A 69 4.12 7.20 11.14
N ASP A 70 4.54 5.96 10.93
CA ASP A 70 4.42 5.22 9.68
C ASP A 70 3.32 4.17 9.80
N ILE A 71 2.22 4.35 9.06
CA ILE A 71 1.01 3.51 9.14
C ILE A 71 0.99 2.54 7.95
N GLY A 72 0.99 1.25 8.26
CA GLY A 72 1.20 0.18 7.29
C GLY A 72 2.66 0.13 6.88
N ALA A 73 3.56 0.11 7.86
CA ALA A 73 5.00 0.21 7.67
C ALA A 73 5.59 -0.97 6.86
N GLY A 74 4.83 -2.06 6.72
CA GLY A 74 5.28 -3.28 6.06
C GLY A 74 6.58 -3.81 6.69
N PRO A 75 7.55 -4.26 5.89
CA PRO A 75 8.83 -4.75 6.39
C PRO A 75 9.82 -3.63 6.74
N GLY A 76 9.34 -2.37 6.80
CA GLY A 76 10.14 -1.21 7.13
C GLY A 76 10.57 -0.34 5.95
N THR A 77 9.88 -0.42 4.83
CA THR A 77 10.24 0.28 3.58
C THR A 77 10.48 1.77 3.77
N LEU A 78 9.68 2.45 4.59
CA LEU A 78 9.90 3.86 4.97
C LEU A 78 10.37 4.02 6.42
N ALA A 79 9.95 3.16 7.34
CA ALA A 79 10.36 3.24 8.75
C ALA A 79 11.88 3.18 8.93
N ILE A 80 12.57 2.32 8.16
CA ILE A 80 14.03 2.20 8.22
C ILE A 80 14.73 3.48 7.73
N PRO A 81 14.48 4.03 6.53
CA PRO A 81 15.07 5.30 6.15
C PRO A 81 14.66 6.46 7.07
N PHE A 82 13.42 6.50 7.57
CA PHE A 82 13.01 7.53 8.55
C PHE A 82 13.80 7.44 9.85
N SER A 83 14.17 6.25 10.31
CA SER A 83 14.97 6.09 11.53
C SER A 83 16.31 6.80 11.47
N ASN A 84 16.90 6.95 10.27
CA ASN A 84 18.15 7.67 10.03
C ASN A 84 17.95 9.19 9.92
N MET A 85 16.71 9.66 9.73
CA MET A 85 16.40 11.06 9.43
C MET A 85 15.65 11.75 10.57
N ALA A 86 15.02 10.99 11.46
CA ALA A 86 14.14 11.47 12.53
C ALA A 86 14.66 11.10 13.91
N ALA A 87 14.16 11.76 14.94
CA ALA A 87 14.46 11.40 16.32
C ALA A 87 13.88 10.06 16.73
N HIS A 88 12.66 9.76 16.26
CA HIS A 88 11.95 8.53 16.60
C HIS A 88 10.90 8.19 15.56
N VAL A 89 10.68 6.91 15.31
CA VAL A 89 9.64 6.38 14.41
C VAL A 89 8.73 5.44 15.20
N THR A 90 7.42 5.57 15.01
CA THR A 90 6.46 4.56 15.41
C THR A 90 5.92 3.90 14.14
N ALA A 91 6.17 2.61 13.97
CA ALA A 91 5.74 1.81 12.83
C ALA A 91 4.51 0.99 13.22
N VAL A 92 3.39 1.22 12.56
CA VAL A 92 2.15 0.45 12.75
C VAL A 92 2.01 -0.53 11.59
N GLU A 93 1.99 -1.83 11.87
CA GLU A 93 1.89 -2.87 10.84
C GLU A 93 1.01 -4.02 11.32
N PRO A 94 -0.11 -4.33 10.65
CA PRO A 94 -1.04 -5.37 11.08
C PRO A 94 -0.61 -6.79 10.76
N SER A 95 0.12 -7.04 9.65
CA SER A 95 0.50 -8.38 9.24
C SER A 95 1.59 -8.96 10.15
N ASP A 96 1.39 -10.17 10.64
CA ASP A 96 2.36 -10.88 11.47
C ASP A 96 3.66 -11.12 10.71
N ALA A 97 3.56 -11.52 9.43
CA ALA A 97 4.72 -11.80 8.59
C ALA A 97 5.52 -10.52 8.27
N MET A 98 4.85 -9.43 7.89
CA MET A 98 5.49 -8.14 7.64
C MET A 98 6.15 -7.58 8.90
N ALA A 99 5.44 -7.60 10.03
CA ALA A 99 5.97 -7.12 11.30
C ALA A 99 7.17 -7.96 11.80
N SER A 100 7.21 -9.27 11.48
CA SER A 100 8.38 -10.12 11.75
C SER A 100 9.58 -9.67 10.93
N VAL A 101 9.40 -9.50 9.63
CA VAL A 101 10.48 -9.02 8.73
C VAL A 101 10.96 -7.63 9.14
N LEU A 102 10.05 -6.72 9.54
CA LEU A 102 10.41 -5.41 10.08
C LEU A 102 11.35 -5.53 11.29
N ARG A 103 11.00 -6.36 12.29
CA ARG A 103 11.83 -6.54 13.49
C ARG A 103 13.18 -7.15 13.16
N GLU A 104 13.23 -8.17 12.28
CA GLU A 104 14.47 -8.76 11.79
C GLU A 104 15.35 -7.68 11.14
N ASN A 105 14.79 -6.85 10.27
CA ASN A 105 15.49 -5.76 9.59
C ASN A 105 16.04 -4.70 10.56
N LEU A 106 15.28 -4.35 11.60
CA LEU A 106 15.72 -3.39 12.62
C LEU A 106 16.87 -3.96 13.45
N GLU A 107 16.78 -5.23 13.85
CA GLU A 107 17.82 -5.92 14.62
C GLU A 107 19.12 -6.05 13.80
N GLU A 108 19.05 -6.52 12.57
CA GLU A 108 20.21 -6.69 11.67
C GLU A 108 20.95 -5.36 11.41
N ARG A 109 20.23 -4.24 11.41
CA ARG A 109 20.79 -2.90 11.19
C ARG A 109 21.14 -2.13 12.47
N GLY A 110 20.87 -2.72 13.65
CA GLY A 110 21.10 -2.08 14.94
C GLY A 110 20.27 -0.80 15.14
N ILE A 111 19.04 -0.76 14.61
CA ILE A 111 18.14 0.40 14.71
C ILE A 111 17.33 0.30 16.01
N GLU A 112 17.51 1.27 16.92
CA GLU A 112 16.89 1.29 18.24
C GLU A 112 15.81 2.35 18.42
N ASN A 113 15.66 3.28 17.47
CA ASN A 113 14.72 4.39 17.56
C ASN A 113 13.41 4.15 16.79
N VAL A 114 13.02 2.89 16.58
CA VAL A 114 11.77 2.49 15.95
C VAL A 114 10.94 1.62 16.91
N ASP A 115 9.77 2.10 17.31
CA ASP A 115 8.78 1.30 18.03
C ASP A 115 7.82 0.61 17.02
N CYS A 116 7.57 -0.69 17.20
CA CYS A 116 6.64 -1.45 16.36
C CYS A 116 5.31 -1.67 17.09
N VAL A 117 4.19 -1.25 16.48
CA VAL A 117 2.82 -1.48 16.95
C VAL A 117 2.14 -2.45 15.98
N GLN A 118 1.99 -3.70 16.40
CA GLN A 118 1.42 -4.75 15.54
C GLN A 118 -0.10 -4.79 15.71
N LYS A 119 -0.79 -3.92 14.99
CA LYS A 119 -2.25 -3.77 14.97
C LYS A 119 -2.74 -3.23 13.65
N LYS A 120 -3.99 -3.52 13.29
CA LYS A 120 -4.70 -2.75 12.26
C LYS A 120 -4.87 -1.32 12.74
N TRP A 121 -4.70 -0.35 11.83
CA TRP A 121 -4.85 1.07 12.20
C TRP A 121 -6.18 1.39 12.84
N GLU A 122 -7.26 0.75 12.40
CA GLU A 122 -8.59 0.89 12.98
C GLU A 122 -8.66 0.49 14.44
N GLU A 123 -7.84 -0.49 14.87
CA GLU A 123 -7.80 -1.07 16.20
C GLU A 123 -6.81 -0.39 17.16
N VAL A 124 -5.92 0.46 16.61
CA VAL A 124 -4.95 1.21 17.42
C VAL A 124 -5.67 2.12 18.39
N ASP A 125 -5.34 2.02 19.67
CA ASP A 125 -5.75 2.96 20.72
C ASP A 125 -4.73 4.10 20.78
N LEU A 126 -5.19 5.33 20.53
CA LEU A 126 -4.30 6.49 20.40
C LEU A 126 -3.55 6.86 21.68
N GLU A 127 -4.10 6.50 22.85
CA GLU A 127 -3.50 6.82 24.14
C GLU A 127 -2.61 5.68 24.69
N ARG A 128 -2.96 4.43 24.38
CA ARG A 128 -2.25 3.25 24.92
C ARG A 128 -1.15 2.74 24.00
N ASP A 129 -1.41 2.74 22.70
CA ASP A 129 -0.52 2.11 21.72
C ASP A 129 0.45 3.13 21.09
N LEU A 130 0.13 4.42 21.17
CA LEU A 130 0.91 5.49 20.56
C LEU A 130 1.47 6.45 21.61
N LYS A 131 2.39 7.28 21.18
CA LYS A 131 3.01 8.36 22.01
C LYS A 131 2.91 9.71 21.26
N PRO A 132 1.69 10.23 21.01
CA PRO A 132 1.53 11.50 20.30
C PRO A 132 2.11 12.67 21.13
N PRO A 133 2.32 13.86 20.52
CA PRO A 133 2.06 14.17 19.12
C PRO A 133 3.18 13.69 18.17
N TYR A 134 2.82 13.57 16.88
CA TYR A 134 3.76 13.30 15.81
C TYR A 134 3.90 14.52 14.90
N ASP A 135 5.14 14.83 14.51
CA ASP A 135 5.46 15.91 13.59
C ASP A 135 5.14 15.52 12.14
N LEU A 136 5.19 14.21 11.86
CA LEU A 136 4.95 13.63 10.56
C LEU A 136 4.15 12.34 10.70
N VAL A 137 3.03 12.25 9.99
CA VAL A 137 2.24 11.02 9.84
C VAL A 137 2.26 10.60 8.37
N VAL A 138 2.64 9.38 8.09
CA VAL A 138 2.71 8.83 6.73
C VAL A 138 1.90 7.56 6.63
N ALA A 139 1.15 7.40 5.54
CA ALA A 139 0.55 6.14 5.12
C ALA A 139 0.82 5.97 3.62
N SER A 140 1.75 5.07 3.29
CA SER A 140 2.24 4.88 1.93
C SER A 140 1.81 3.52 1.39
N PHE A 141 0.91 3.52 0.40
CA PHE A 141 0.32 2.31 -0.21
C PHE A 141 -0.33 1.36 0.80
N SER A 142 -0.81 1.90 1.91
CA SER A 142 -1.39 1.18 3.04
C SER A 142 -2.82 1.61 3.38
N LEU A 143 -3.54 2.23 2.43
CA LEU A 143 -4.89 2.78 2.63
C LEU A 143 -6.00 1.74 2.37
N GLY A 144 -5.76 0.48 2.74
CA GLY A 144 -6.75 -0.61 2.62
C GLY A 144 -7.86 -0.57 3.68
N MET A 145 -7.98 0.50 4.47
CA MET A 145 -8.99 0.66 5.51
C MET A 145 -10.38 0.81 4.90
N THR A 146 -11.36 0.08 5.45
CA THR A 146 -12.74 0.13 4.95
C THR A 146 -13.38 1.50 5.18
N ASP A 147 -13.21 2.10 6.36
CA ASP A 147 -13.67 3.47 6.66
C ASP A 147 -12.48 4.44 6.61
N ILE A 148 -12.14 4.87 5.41
CA ILE A 148 -11.00 5.77 5.17
C ILE A 148 -11.18 7.13 5.87
N LYS A 149 -12.42 7.63 5.93
CA LYS A 149 -12.70 8.91 6.62
C LYS A 149 -12.33 8.83 8.09
N ARG A 150 -12.76 7.79 8.78
CA ARG A 150 -12.44 7.56 10.19
C ARG A 150 -10.94 7.32 10.39
N ALA A 151 -10.31 6.57 9.48
CA ALA A 151 -8.87 6.35 9.52
C ALA A 151 -8.08 7.65 9.42
N ILE A 152 -8.44 8.55 8.49
CA ILE A 152 -7.82 9.87 8.34
C ILE A 152 -8.09 10.75 9.57
N GLN A 153 -9.29 10.76 10.12
CA GLN A 153 -9.59 11.50 11.37
C GLN A 153 -8.69 11.06 12.52
N LYS A 154 -8.41 9.75 12.65
CA LYS A 154 -7.44 9.24 13.63
C LYS A 154 -6.01 9.70 13.35
N MET A 155 -5.59 9.73 12.08
CA MET A 155 -4.27 10.26 11.68
C MET A 155 -4.13 11.74 12.06
N MET A 156 -5.15 12.53 11.77
CA MET A 156 -5.20 13.95 12.11
C MET A 156 -5.16 14.19 13.62
N ALA A 157 -5.85 13.36 14.42
CA ALA A 157 -5.91 13.51 15.88
C ALA A 157 -4.55 13.31 16.57
N VAL A 158 -3.60 12.60 15.95
CA VAL A 158 -2.25 12.36 16.49
C VAL A 158 -1.16 13.19 15.82
N SER A 159 -1.49 13.87 14.71
CA SER A 159 -0.56 14.71 13.96
C SER A 159 -0.57 16.15 14.48
N PHE A 160 0.60 16.67 14.83
CA PHE A 160 0.83 18.08 15.11
C PHE A 160 1.39 18.83 13.89
N GLY A 161 1.94 18.11 12.92
CA GLY A 161 2.54 18.68 11.72
C GLY A 161 1.86 18.19 10.45
N ARG A 162 2.57 17.52 9.59
CA ARG A 162 2.07 17.11 8.27
C ARG A 162 1.59 15.69 8.23
N VAL A 163 0.56 15.46 7.41
CA VAL A 163 0.07 14.13 7.05
C VAL A 163 0.33 13.91 5.55
N TYR A 164 0.97 12.78 5.21
CA TYR A 164 1.24 12.36 3.83
C TYR A 164 0.55 11.02 3.56
N LEU A 165 -0.20 10.97 2.47
CA LEU A 165 -0.84 9.77 1.98
C LEU A 165 -0.34 9.50 0.56
N ALA A 166 0.22 8.32 0.30
CA ALA A 166 0.57 7.89 -1.04
C ALA A 166 -0.37 6.76 -1.48
N TRP A 167 -0.98 6.90 -2.65
CA TRP A 167 -1.93 5.93 -3.18
C TRP A 167 -1.95 5.91 -4.71
N PHE A 168 -2.61 4.93 -5.29
CA PHE A 168 -2.72 4.76 -6.73
C PHE A 168 -3.64 5.83 -7.36
N ALA A 169 -3.15 6.53 -8.39
CA ALA A 169 -3.89 7.62 -9.03
C ALA A 169 -4.92 7.15 -10.06
N GLY A 170 -4.76 5.95 -10.60
CA GLY A 170 -5.66 5.37 -11.61
C GLY A 170 -5.53 3.86 -11.65
N ASP A 171 -6.02 3.23 -12.72
CA ASP A 171 -5.81 1.80 -12.93
C ASP A 171 -4.31 1.50 -12.96
N THR A 172 -3.91 0.53 -12.16
CA THR A 172 -2.56 0.00 -12.18
C THR A 172 -2.43 -1.07 -13.27
N SER A 173 -1.21 -1.39 -13.67
CA SER A 173 -1.01 -2.55 -14.56
C SER A 173 -1.50 -3.86 -13.90
N TRP A 174 -1.53 -3.94 -12.57
CA TRP A 174 -2.15 -5.06 -11.85
C TRP A 174 -3.66 -5.12 -12.05
N ASP A 175 -4.34 -3.98 -12.00
CA ASP A 175 -5.80 -3.93 -12.23
C ASP A 175 -6.14 -4.37 -13.66
N VAL A 176 -5.32 -3.93 -14.63
CA VAL A 176 -5.48 -4.32 -16.04
C VAL A 176 -5.27 -5.82 -16.21
N GLN A 177 -4.14 -6.34 -15.70
CA GLN A 177 -3.81 -7.76 -15.75
C GLN A 177 -4.88 -8.61 -15.04
N ALA A 178 -5.30 -8.23 -13.85
CA ALA A 178 -6.29 -8.97 -13.10
C ALA A 178 -7.64 -9.04 -13.83
N ARG A 179 -8.04 -7.95 -14.49
CA ARG A 179 -9.25 -7.90 -15.32
C ARG A 179 -9.13 -8.82 -16.53
N GLU A 180 -8.02 -8.77 -17.24
CA GLU A 180 -7.76 -9.61 -18.42
C GLU A 180 -7.70 -11.09 -18.07
N VAL A 181 -6.96 -11.44 -17.02
CA VAL A 181 -6.82 -12.84 -16.58
C VAL A 181 -8.14 -13.37 -16.02
N SER A 182 -8.87 -12.58 -15.24
CA SER A 182 -10.18 -13.00 -14.73
C SER A 182 -11.16 -13.29 -15.88
N ALA A 183 -11.20 -12.42 -16.89
CA ALA A 183 -12.03 -12.64 -18.08
C ALA A 183 -11.59 -13.89 -18.87
N LEU A 184 -10.29 -14.14 -18.98
CA LEU A 184 -9.72 -15.29 -19.67
C LEU A 184 -10.05 -16.62 -18.95
N LEU A 185 -9.96 -16.64 -17.62
CA LEU A 185 -10.10 -17.87 -16.83
C LEU A 185 -11.56 -18.18 -16.47
N PHE A 186 -12.38 -17.15 -16.23
CA PHE A 186 -13.71 -17.31 -15.64
C PHE A 186 -14.82 -16.68 -16.50
N GLY A 187 -14.50 -16.07 -17.65
CA GLY A 187 -15.45 -15.39 -18.50
C GLY A 187 -15.77 -13.98 -17.99
N ASP A 188 -16.98 -13.51 -18.29
CA ASP A 188 -17.39 -12.14 -17.98
C ASP A 188 -17.69 -11.95 -16.48
N VAL A 189 -16.62 -11.93 -15.67
CA VAL A 189 -16.69 -11.67 -14.23
C VAL A 189 -16.32 -10.21 -13.98
N ALA A 190 -17.17 -9.50 -13.23
CA ALA A 190 -16.89 -8.12 -12.86
C ALA A 190 -15.65 -8.03 -11.96
N TYR A 191 -14.61 -7.35 -12.43
CA TYR A 191 -13.44 -7.01 -11.62
C TYR A 191 -13.72 -5.73 -10.83
N HIS A 192 -13.45 -5.76 -9.55
CA HIS A 192 -13.64 -4.62 -8.64
C HIS A 192 -12.28 -4.19 -8.05
N PRO A 193 -11.62 -3.18 -8.64
CA PRO A 193 -10.38 -2.65 -8.08
C PRO A 193 -10.63 -1.97 -6.73
N MET A 194 -9.57 -1.82 -5.93
CA MET A 194 -9.60 -0.93 -4.76
C MET A 194 -9.89 0.51 -5.18
N PRO A 195 -10.55 1.32 -4.33
CA PRO A 195 -10.74 2.75 -4.58
C PRO A 195 -9.41 3.44 -4.82
N LYS A 196 -9.42 4.44 -5.70
CA LYS A 196 -8.21 5.17 -6.11
C LYS A 196 -8.15 6.57 -5.48
N SER A 197 -7.09 7.30 -5.81
CA SER A 197 -6.83 8.62 -5.23
C SER A 197 -7.87 9.67 -5.59
N ASP A 198 -8.65 9.48 -6.65
CA ASP A 198 -9.77 10.36 -6.99
C ASP A 198 -10.86 10.32 -5.91
N VAL A 199 -11.22 9.12 -5.43
CA VAL A 199 -12.16 8.95 -4.31
C VAL A 199 -11.54 9.50 -3.02
N LEU A 200 -10.27 9.16 -2.73
CA LEU A 200 -9.54 9.65 -1.56
C LEU A 200 -9.52 11.18 -1.49
N PHE A 201 -9.17 11.83 -2.60
CA PHE A 201 -9.12 13.29 -2.68
C PHE A 201 -10.48 13.92 -2.38
N ASN A 202 -11.55 13.36 -2.94
CA ASN A 202 -12.90 13.86 -2.70
C ASN A 202 -13.38 13.62 -1.26
N VAL A 203 -12.97 12.52 -0.62
CA VAL A 203 -13.21 12.31 0.83
C VAL A 203 -12.54 13.41 1.65
N LEU A 204 -11.26 13.69 1.40
CA LEU A 204 -10.52 14.77 2.07
C LEU A 204 -11.21 16.13 1.87
N TYR A 205 -11.59 16.44 0.62
CA TYR A 205 -12.26 17.69 0.30
C TYR A 205 -13.59 17.84 1.06
N GLN A 206 -14.38 16.78 1.17
CA GLN A 206 -15.61 16.77 1.96
C GLN A 206 -15.39 16.88 3.48
N MET A 207 -14.20 16.48 3.96
CA MET A 207 -13.79 16.66 5.35
C MET A 207 -13.31 18.09 5.65
N GLY A 208 -13.25 18.97 4.64
CA GLY A 208 -12.70 20.32 4.77
C GLY A 208 -11.17 20.35 4.70
N VAL A 209 -10.53 19.25 4.30
CA VAL A 209 -9.08 19.19 4.07
C VAL A 209 -8.80 19.58 2.63
N TYR A 210 -7.93 20.57 2.43
CA TYR A 210 -7.52 21.07 1.11
C TYR A 210 -6.05 20.72 0.88
N PRO A 211 -5.76 19.50 0.40
CA PRO A 211 -4.40 19.00 0.36
C PRO A 211 -3.63 19.49 -0.85
N ASN A 212 -2.29 19.46 -0.74
CA ASN A 212 -1.40 19.46 -1.88
C ASN A 212 -1.45 18.08 -2.56
N VAL A 213 -1.19 18.06 -3.87
CA VAL A 213 -1.22 16.85 -4.68
C VAL A 213 -0.01 16.83 -5.60
N TRP A 214 0.64 15.67 -5.66
CA TRP A 214 1.68 15.40 -6.63
C TRP A 214 1.46 14.01 -7.25
N VAL A 215 1.44 13.97 -8.57
CA VAL A 215 1.24 12.74 -9.34
C VAL A 215 2.56 12.33 -9.98
N PHE A 216 2.94 11.06 -9.82
CA PHE A 216 4.21 10.54 -10.28
C PHE A 216 4.11 9.09 -10.77
N PRO A 217 4.83 8.73 -11.85
CA PRO A 217 4.91 7.35 -12.30
C PRO A 217 5.90 6.57 -11.46
N LEU A 218 5.63 5.29 -11.27
CA LEU A 218 6.59 4.31 -10.77
C LEU A 218 6.60 3.09 -11.68
N ARG A 219 7.76 2.44 -11.71
CA ARG A 219 7.95 1.14 -12.34
C ARG A 219 8.47 0.17 -11.31
N MET A 220 8.01 -1.07 -11.40
CA MET A 220 8.45 -2.12 -10.50
C MET A 220 8.70 -3.38 -11.32
N HIS A 221 9.81 -4.04 -11.05
CA HIS A 221 10.13 -5.31 -11.68
C HIS A 221 9.88 -6.44 -10.68
N HIS A 222 9.10 -7.41 -11.09
CA HIS A 222 8.95 -8.65 -10.35
C HIS A 222 9.75 -9.73 -11.06
N ARG A 223 10.85 -10.19 -10.45
CA ARG A 223 11.76 -11.15 -11.04
C ARG A 223 11.49 -12.56 -10.53
N PHE A 224 11.58 -13.51 -11.44
CA PHE A 224 11.38 -14.92 -11.18
C PHE A 224 12.54 -15.75 -11.73
N PRO A 225 12.96 -16.81 -11.02
CA PRO A 225 14.04 -17.69 -11.49
C PRO A 225 13.69 -18.44 -12.79
N SER A 226 12.42 -18.82 -12.97
CA SER A 226 11.95 -19.54 -14.14
C SER A 226 10.57 -19.10 -14.57
N PHE A 227 10.20 -19.44 -15.82
CA PHE A 227 8.84 -19.21 -16.32
C PHE A 227 7.80 -20.07 -15.59
N ASP A 228 8.19 -21.25 -15.13
CA ASP A 228 7.29 -22.10 -14.35
C ASP A 228 6.99 -21.50 -12.97
N ASP A 229 7.96 -20.81 -12.35
CA ASP A 229 7.72 -20.07 -11.10
C ASP A 229 6.70 -18.95 -11.31
N ILE A 230 6.74 -18.25 -12.45
CA ILE A 230 5.72 -17.24 -12.81
C ILE A 230 4.33 -17.88 -12.89
N VAL A 231 4.23 -18.98 -13.64
CA VAL A 231 2.94 -19.68 -13.83
C VAL A 231 2.39 -20.20 -12.51
N ASN A 232 3.25 -20.70 -11.62
CA ASN A 232 2.84 -21.17 -10.29
C ASN A 232 2.38 -20.01 -9.41
N TYR A 233 3.13 -18.91 -9.36
CA TYR A 233 2.80 -17.71 -8.60
C TYR A 233 1.44 -17.14 -9.01
N PHE A 234 1.27 -16.83 -10.29
CA PHE A 234 0.01 -16.28 -10.80
C PHE A 234 -1.11 -17.31 -10.82
N GLY A 235 -0.79 -18.61 -10.96
CA GLY A 235 -1.75 -19.69 -10.82
C GLY A 235 -2.40 -19.72 -9.43
N GLY A 236 -1.61 -19.50 -8.38
CA GLY A 236 -2.11 -19.35 -7.02
C GLY A 236 -2.92 -18.06 -6.84
N GLN A 237 -2.36 -16.93 -7.27
CA GLN A 237 -2.98 -15.61 -7.13
C GLN A 237 -4.35 -15.53 -7.84
N TYR A 238 -4.46 -16.05 -9.06
CA TYR A 238 -5.70 -16.05 -9.85
C TYR A 238 -6.56 -17.31 -9.67
N ARG A 239 -6.20 -18.21 -8.77
CA ARG A 239 -6.94 -19.45 -8.49
C ARG A 239 -7.20 -20.26 -9.76
N ALA A 240 -6.17 -20.42 -10.59
CA ALA A 240 -6.22 -21.28 -11.78
C ALA A 240 -6.10 -22.76 -11.34
N GLU A 241 -7.24 -23.39 -11.04
CA GLU A 241 -7.30 -24.73 -10.44
C GLU A 241 -7.29 -25.85 -11.47
N THR A 242 -7.84 -25.61 -12.69
CA THR A 242 -7.92 -26.63 -13.73
C THR A 242 -6.73 -26.56 -14.70
N ASP A 243 -6.44 -27.68 -15.36
CA ASP A 243 -5.38 -27.74 -16.39
C ASP A 243 -5.65 -26.77 -17.55
N ASP A 244 -6.90 -26.59 -17.96
CA ASP A 244 -7.31 -25.63 -18.99
C ASP A 244 -7.03 -24.21 -18.55
N GLN A 245 -7.39 -23.83 -17.32
CA GLN A 245 -7.11 -22.50 -16.76
C GLN A 245 -5.60 -22.25 -16.66
N ARG A 246 -4.83 -23.24 -16.21
CA ARG A 246 -3.36 -23.12 -16.13
C ARG A 246 -2.72 -22.99 -17.51
N ALA A 247 -3.22 -23.69 -18.51
CA ALA A 247 -2.75 -23.58 -19.88
C ALA A 247 -3.03 -22.20 -20.46
N LYS A 248 -4.24 -21.67 -20.28
CA LYS A 248 -4.62 -20.32 -20.70
C LYS A 248 -3.78 -19.24 -20.00
N LEU A 249 -3.59 -19.36 -18.68
CA LEU A 249 -2.75 -18.44 -17.92
C LEU A 249 -1.30 -18.48 -18.40
N ARG A 250 -0.75 -19.67 -18.67
CA ARG A 250 0.60 -19.85 -19.21
C ARG A 250 0.78 -19.17 -20.55
N ASP A 251 -0.20 -19.35 -21.44
CA ASP A 251 -0.17 -18.71 -22.77
C ASP A 251 -0.22 -17.17 -22.64
N TYR A 252 -1.11 -16.64 -21.80
CA TYR A 252 -1.17 -15.21 -21.51
C TYR A 252 0.16 -14.68 -20.93
N LEU A 253 0.70 -15.32 -19.91
CA LEU A 253 1.95 -14.90 -19.26
C LEU A 253 3.13 -14.91 -20.23
N SER A 254 3.18 -15.85 -21.19
CA SER A 254 4.24 -15.91 -22.21
C SER A 254 4.30 -14.67 -23.11
N GLN A 255 3.22 -13.87 -23.17
CA GLN A 255 3.11 -12.68 -23.99
C GLN A 255 3.45 -11.38 -23.25
N VAL A 256 3.41 -11.42 -21.90
CA VAL A 256 3.54 -10.22 -21.06
C VAL A 256 4.81 -10.21 -20.20
N VAL A 257 5.54 -11.33 -20.11
CA VAL A 257 6.80 -11.40 -19.38
C VAL A 257 7.99 -11.34 -20.34
N GLU A 258 9.07 -10.76 -19.88
CA GLU A 258 10.31 -10.64 -20.63
C GLU A 258 11.42 -11.50 -20.00
N ARG A 259 12.33 -11.97 -20.83
CA ARG A 259 13.53 -12.66 -20.34
C ARG A 259 14.63 -11.65 -20.11
N ASP A 260 15.19 -11.65 -18.90
CA ASP A 260 16.29 -10.78 -18.47
C ASP A 260 17.47 -11.66 -18.00
N GLY A 261 18.42 -11.93 -18.91
CA GLY A 261 19.52 -12.86 -18.68
C GLY A 261 19.03 -14.28 -18.36
N ASP A 262 19.36 -14.76 -17.17
CA ASP A 262 18.95 -16.09 -16.67
C ASP A 262 17.62 -16.06 -15.91
N SER A 263 17.02 -14.87 -15.73
CA SER A 263 15.73 -14.67 -15.04
C SER A 263 14.61 -14.28 -15.99
N TRP A 264 13.40 -14.27 -15.46
CA TRP A 264 12.20 -13.76 -16.12
C TRP A 264 11.66 -12.58 -15.32
N THR A 265 11.19 -11.56 -16.03
CA THR A 265 10.75 -10.30 -15.41
C THR A 265 9.37 -9.91 -15.91
N MET A 266 8.50 -9.54 -14.98
CA MET A 266 7.27 -8.83 -15.27
C MET A 266 7.43 -7.38 -14.83
N MET A 267 7.17 -6.45 -15.74
CA MET A 267 7.24 -5.02 -15.45
C MET A 267 5.85 -4.48 -15.13
N TYR A 268 5.73 -3.82 -13.98
CA TYR A 268 4.53 -3.12 -13.59
C TYR A 268 4.70 -1.61 -13.72
N HIS A 269 3.63 -0.96 -14.14
CA HIS A 269 3.54 0.49 -14.26
C HIS A 269 2.43 1.01 -13.38
N PHE A 270 2.74 2.02 -12.59
CA PHE A 270 1.80 2.67 -11.71
C PHE A 270 1.84 4.18 -11.92
N LEU A 271 0.68 4.79 -12.00
CA LEU A 271 0.55 6.21 -11.75
C LEU A 271 0.07 6.38 -10.33
N ASN A 272 0.84 7.11 -9.52
CA ASN A 272 0.60 7.28 -8.11
C ASN A 272 0.33 8.73 -7.79
N MET A 273 -0.31 8.95 -6.66
CA MET A 273 -0.59 10.29 -6.14
C MET A 273 -0.12 10.35 -4.70
N MET A 274 0.76 11.31 -4.40
CA MET A 274 1.02 11.74 -3.05
C MET A 274 0.13 12.92 -2.73
N ILE A 275 -0.57 12.82 -1.63
CA ILE A 275 -1.50 13.81 -1.10
C ILE A 275 -0.99 14.21 0.28
N TRP A 276 -0.83 15.53 0.56
CA TRP A 276 -0.40 15.96 1.89
C TRP A 276 -0.97 17.32 2.28
N TRP A 277 -1.07 17.52 3.58
CA TRP A 277 -1.51 18.79 4.15
C TRP A 277 -0.80 19.06 5.47
N ASP A 278 -0.81 20.32 5.88
CA ASP A 278 -0.39 20.75 7.19
C ASP A 278 -1.58 20.70 8.15
N ASN A 279 -1.47 19.85 9.15
CA ASN A 279 -2.54 19.63 10.12
C ASN A 279 -2.53 20.66 11.27
N SER A 280 -1.45 21.44 11.42
CA SER A 280 -1.30 22.44 12.48
C SER A 280 -2.23 23.66 12.29
N HIS A 281 -2.79 23.86 11.10
CA HIS A 281 -3.61 25.01 10.74
C HIS A 281 -5.12 24.71 10.60
N GLN A 282 -5.60 23.56 11.03
CA GLN A 282 -7.02 23.19 10.89
C GLN A 282 -7.90 23.54 12.09
N GLU A 283 -7.40 24.37 13.04
CA GLU A 283 -8.20 24.94 14.12
C GLU A 283 -8.88 26.26 13.68
N THR A 284 -9.76 26.21 12.67
CA THR A 284 -10.66 27.36 12.41
C THR A 284 -12.02 26.90 11.90
#